data_05a7508ff5ed27244e28ac20434e1675
#
_entry.id   05a7508ff5ed27244e28ac20434e1675
#
_cell.length_a   1.000
_cell.length_b   1.000
_cell.length_c   1.000
_cell.angle_alpha   90.00
_cell.angle_beta   90.00
_cell.angle_gamma   90.00
#
_symmetry.space_group_name_H-M   'P 1'
#
loop_
_entity.id
_entity.type
_entity.pdbx_description
1 polymer ?
#
loop_
_entity_poly.entity_id
_entity_poly.type
_entity_poly.pdbx_seq_one_letter_code
_entity_poly.pdbx_strand_id
1 'polypeptide(L)'
;MRTSLPTLLTRIALRPAHLSRTAILPLPVNNNKSVITRTMSAAASASTSRARSPTRVPGPVETTIQQKIIEAFNPILLRVYNDSHKHSHHAAMRAQGGGSGETHFAIHLVSESFKGKTAIARHRMVNALLKPEFDDRGLHALSLRLKTPEEWEKEGGGEMR
;
A
#
# COMPACT_ATOMS: atom_id res chain seq x y z
N MET A 1 -22.34 30.32 53.43
CA MET A 1 -21.07 30.79 52.91
C MET A 1 -20.98 30.45 51.44
N ARG A 2 -21.08 31.47 50.57
CA ARG A 2 -21.09 31.32 49.10
C ARG A 2 -19.69 31.71 48.62
N THR A 3 -18.96 30.78 48.01
CA THR A 3 -17.65 31.08 47.37
C THR A 3 -17.85 31.14 45.88
N SER A 4 -17.63 32.32 45.33
CA SER A 4 -17.69 32.68 43.92
C SER A 4 -16.41 32.25 43.20
N LEU A 5 -16.52 31.60 42.03
CA LEU A 5 -15.40 31.27 41.13
C LEU A 5 -15.22 32.39 40.10
N PRO A 6 -14.01 32.81 39.75
CA PRO A 6 -13.79 33.77 38.67
C PRO A 6 -13.70 33.08 37.32
N THR A 7 -14.45 33.64 36.35
CA THR A 7 -14.44 33.29 34.95
C THR A 7 -13.19 33.84 34.26
N LEU A 8 -12.30 32.99 33.75
CA LEU A 8 -11.15 33.40 32.96
C LEU A 8 -11.54 33.49 31.49
N LEU A 9 -11.66 34.70 30.95
CA LEU A 9 -11.84 34.95 29.51
C LEU A 9 -10.48 34.86 28.82
N THR A 10 -10.26 33.79 28.06
CA THR A 10 -9.11 33.67 27.16
C THR A 10 -9.40 34.36 25.83
N ARG A 11 -8.74 35.49 25.58
CA ARG A 11 -8.77 36.21 24.30
C ARG A 11 -7.99 35.45 23.26
N ILE A 12 -8.67 34.98 22.21
CA ILE A 12 -8.06 34.44 21.02
C ILE A 12 -7.63 35.59 20.11
N ALA A 13 -6.34 35.76 19.92
CA ALA A 13 -5.78 36.73 18.99
C ALA A 13 -5.76 36.16 17.59
N LEU A 14 -6.52 36.75 16.67
CA LEU A 14 -6.45 36.47 15.23
C LEU A 14 -5.12 37.02 14.68
N ARG A 15 -4.32 36.17 14.06
CA ARG A 15 -3.17 36.57 13.25
C ARG A 15 -3.61 36.79 11.80
N PRO A 16 -3.21 37.88 11.13
CA PRO A 16 -3.49 38.07 9.70
C PRO A 16 -2.62 37.19 8.83
N ALA A 17 -3.24 36.56 7.81
CA ALA A 17 -2.58 35.78 6.79
C ALA A 17 -1.78 36.68 5.84
N HIS A 18 -0.48 36.45 5.70
CA HIS A 18 0.36 37.04 4.66
C HIS A 18 0.12 36.31 3.33
N LEU A 19 -0.44 37.02 2.36
CA LEU A 19 -0.55 36.63 0.96
C LEU A 19 0.82 36.80 0.28
N SER A 20 1.56 35.73 0.12
CA SER A 20 2.74 35.71 -0.75
C SER A 20 2.31 35.47 -2.19
N ARG A 21 2.40 36.51 -3.04
CA ARG A 21 2.26 36.41 -4.51
C ARG A 21 3.48 35.68 -5.06
N THR A 22 3.32 34.44 -5.48
CA THR A 22 4.34 33.71 -6.24
C THR A 22 4.21 34.11 -7.71
N ALA A 23 5.25 34.77 -8.24
CA ALA A 23 5.38 35.14 -9.66
C ALA A 23 5.60 33.89 -10.50
N ILE A 24 4.72 33.69 -11.48
CA ILE A 24 4.84 32.62 -12.49
C ILE A 24 5.78 33.13 -13.60
N LEU A 25 6.94 32.50 -13.73
CA LEU A 25 7.84 32.69 -14.86
C LEU A 25 7.45 31.77 -16.02
N PRO A 26 7.38 32.26 -17.27
CA PRO A 26 7.06 31.42 -18.42
C PRO A 26 8.28 30.56 -18.83
N LEU A 27 8.04 29.26 -19.08
CA LEU A 27 9.01 28.34 -19.63
C LEU A 27 9.19 28.54 -21.12
N PRO A 28 10.42 28.38 -21.68
CA PRO A 28 10.66 28.52 -23.12
C PRO A 28 10.09 27.32 -23.90
N VAL A 29 9.31 27.62 -24.94
CA VAL A 29 8.80 26.66 -25.91
C VAL A 29 9.95 26.26 -26.85
N ASN A 30 10.40 25.03 -26.79
CA ASN A 30 11.38 24.47 -27.70
C ASN A 30 10.69 23.86 -28.92
N ASN A 31 10.65 24.59 -30.02
CA ASN A 31 10.14 24.15 -31.33
C ASN A 31 11.25 23.41 -32.11
N ASN A 32 11.42 22.12 -31.84
CA ASN A 32 12.29 21.29 -32.70
C ASN A 32 11.41 20.50 -33.69
N LYS A 33 11.23 21.09 -34.89
CA LYS A 33 10.70 20.39 -36.08
C LYS A 33 11.79 19.52 -36.65
N SER A 34 11.83 18.23 -36.25
CA SER A 34 12.64 17.23 -36.94
C SER A 34 11.78 16.55 -37.99
N VAL A 35 12.09 16.80 -39.26
CA VAL A 35 11.51 16.09 -40.41
C VAL A 35 12.19 14.72 -40.48
N ILE A 36 11.47 13.65 -40.15
CA ILE A 36 11.95 12.27 -40.34
C ILE A 36 11.27 11.68 -41.55
N THR A 37 12.06 11.42 -42.57
CA THR A 37 11.73 10.73 -43.81
C THR A 37 11.25 9.29 -43.49
N ARG A 38 10.09 8.98 -43.98
CA ARG A 38 9.42 7.68 -43.78
C ARG A 38 9.96 6.67 -44.77
N THR A 39 10.86 5.78 -44.37
CA THR A 39 11.17 4.55 -45.09
C THR A 39 10.27 3.43 -44.61
N MET A 40 9.44 2.93 -45.54
CA MET A 40 8.62 1.73 -45.33
C MET A 40 9.53 0.50 -45.27
N SER A 41 9.66 -0.10 -44.09
CA SER A 41 10.20 -1.45 -43.95
C SER A 41 9.12 -2.31 -43.28
N ALA A 42 8.56 -3.21 -44.05
CA ALA A 42 7.66 -4.24 -43.56
C ALA A 42 8.48 -5.25 -42.76
N ALA A 43 8.36 -5.18 -41.42
CA ALA A 43 8.92 -6.18 -40.53
C ALA A 43 7.77 -6.88 -39.80
N ALA A 44 7.73 -8.18 -39.97
CA ALA A 44 6.78 -9.12 -39.43
C ALA A 44 6.50 -8.90 -37.93
N SER A 45 5.22 -8.87 -37.59
CA SER A 45 4.74 -8.87 -36.20
C SER A 45 5.10 -10.21 -35.55
N ALA A 46 6.28 -10.30 -34.97
CA ALA A 46 6.56 -11.33 -33.98
C ALA A 46 5.79 -10.95 -32.72
N SER A 47 4.67 -11.64 -32.47
CA SER A 47 3.97 -11.62 -31.20
C SER A 47 4.93 -12.10 -30.12
N THR A 48 5.59 -11.16 -29.46
CA THR A 48 6.39 -11.44 -28.27
C THR A 48 5.41 -11.95 -27.22
N SER A 49 5.33 -13.27 -27.08
CA SER A 49 4.66 -13.91 -25.95
C SER A 49 5.29 -13.32 -24.69
N ARG A 50 4.48 -12.50 -24.00
CA ARG A 50 4.84 -11.88 -22.74
C ARG A 50 5.30 -13.01 -21.81
N ALA A 51 6.62 -13.15 -21.65
CA ALA A 51 7.21 -14.15 -20.78
C ALA A 51 6.52 -14.02 -19.42
N ARG A 52 5.80 -15.09 -19.02
CA ARG A 52 5.23 -15.17 -17.67
C ARG A 52 6.39 -15.03 -16.72
N SER A 53 6.35 -14.00 -15.88
CA SER A 53 7.31 -13.82 -14.80
C SER A 53 7.44 -15.16 -14.07
N PRO A 54 8.66 -15.61 -13.72
CA PRO A 54 8.84 -16.88 -13.03
C PRO A 54 7.94 -16.90 -11.80
N THR A 55 7.12 -17.94 -11.69
CA THR A 55 6.18 -18.10 -10.57
C THR A 55 7.04 -18.23 -9.32
N ARG A 56 7.12 -17.17 -8.54
CA ARG A 56 7.84 -17.17 -7.28
C ARG A 56 7.16 -18.15 -6.34
N VAL A 57 7.91 -19.09 -5.80
CA VAL A 57 7.41 -19.98 -4.75
C VAL A 57 7.25 -19.18 -3.46
N PRO A 58 6.04 -19.17 -2.84
CA PRO A 58 5.85 -18.51 -1.56
C PRO A 58 6.72 -19.13 -0.48
N GLY A 59 7.25 -18.31 0.42
CA GLY A 59 7.99 -18.79 1.56
C GLY A 59 7.07 -19.34 2.68
N PRO A 60 7.64 -19.90 3.74
CA PRO A 60 6.88 -20.53 4.82
C PRO A 60 5.98 -19.54 5.58
N VAL A 61 6.44 -18.30 5.82
CA VAL A 61 5.63 -17.26 6.50
C VAL A 61 4.50 -16.81 5.60
N GLU A 62 4.80 -16.53 4.32
CA GLU A 62 3.79 -16.15 3.33
C GLU A 62 2.69 -17.21 3.21
N THR A 63 3.06 -18.48 3.13
CA THR A 63 2.12 -19.61 3.05
C THR A 63 1.20 -19.66 4.29
N THR A 64 1.78 -19.50 5.49
CA THR A 64 1.01 -19.49 6.74
C THR A 64 0.03 -18.31 6.80
N ILE A 65 0.47 -17.12 6.37
CA ILE A 65 -0.39 -15.93 6.28
C ILE A 65 -1.56 -16.18 5.35
N GLN A 66 -1.30 -16.73 4.14
CA GLN A 66 -2.34 -17.05 3.17
C GLN A 66 -3.37 -18.01 3.74
N GLN A 67 -2.94 -19.12 4.35
CA GLN A 67 -3.82 -20.13 4.95
C GLN A 67 -4.71 -19.53 6.04
N LYS A 68 -4.13 -18.83 7.01
CA LYS A 68 -4.89 -18.19 8.09
C LYS A 68 -5.95 -17.20 7.58
N ILE A 69 -5.59 -16.40 6.57
CA ILE A 69 -6.52 -15.42 5.99
C ILE A 69 -7.66 -16.13 5.25
N ILE A 70 -7.37 -17.18 4.47
CA ILE A 70 -8.38 -17.94 3.75
C ILE A 70 -9.36 -18.59 4.74
N GLU A 71 -8.86 -19.21 5.78
CA GLU A 71 -9.69 -19.86 6.80
C GLU A 71 -10.57 -18.87 7.59
N ALA A 72 -10.00 -17.70 7.96
CA ALA A 72 -10.71 -16.74 8.81
C ALA A 72 -11.71 -15.85 8.07
N PHE A 73 -11.41 -15.48 6.81
CA PHE A 73 -12.15 -14.44 6.08
C PHE A 73 -12.82 -14.93 4.80
N ASN A 74 -12.54 -16.15 4.33
CA ASN A 74 -13.06 -16.71 3.07
C ASN A 74 -13.07 -15.67 1.93
N PRO A 75 -11.89 -15.16 1.50
CA PRO A 75 -11.80 -14.01 0.63
C PRO A 75 -12.20 -14.32 -0.81
N ILE A 76 -12.86 -13.36 -1.48
CA ILE A 76 -13.10 -13.36 -2.92
C ILE A 76 -11.80 -13.06 -3.68
N LEU A 77 -10.96 -12.19 -3.10
CA LEU A 77 -9.64 -11.85 -3.64
C LEU A 77 -8.64 -11.79 -2.49
N LEU A 78 -7.52 -12.49 -2.66
CA LEU A 78 -6.36 -12.41 -1.79
C LEU A 78 -5.10 -12.24 -2.62
N ARG A 79 -4.33 -11.20 -2.33
CA ARG A 79 -2.99 -11.01 -2.89
C ARG A 79 -2.03 -10.72 -1.73
N VAL A 80 -0.98 -11.50 -1.62
CA VAL A 80 0.08 -11.34 -0.62
C VAL A 80 1.37 -11.04 -1.36
N TYR A 81 2.00 -9.93 -1.04
CA TYR A 81 3.26 -9.50 -1.62
C TYR A 81 4.33 -9.48 -0.53
N ASN A 82 5.44 -10.14 -0.77
CA ASN A 82 6.62 -10.06 0.08
C ASN A 82 7.52 -8.93 -0.43
N ASP A 83 7.57 -7.83 0.28
CA ASP A 83 8.35 -6.64 -0.04
C ASP A 83 9.70 -6.59 0.70
N SER A 84 10.08 -7.66 1.40
CA SER A 84 11.28 -7.73 2.25
C SER A 84 12.57 -7.39 1.50
N HIS A 85 12.65 -7.75 0.22
CA HIS A 85 13.81 -7.45 -0.62
C HIS A 85 14.05 -5.93 -0.79
N LYS A 86 13.01 -5.12 -0.75
CA LYS A 86 13.10 -3.66 -0.86
C LYS A 86 13.75 -3.03 0.37
N HIS A 87 13.73 -3.74 1.49
CA HIS A 87 14.20 -3.28 2.80
C HIS A 87 15.46 -4.01 3.29
N SER A 88 16.08 -4.86 2.45
CA SER A 88 17.28 -5.66 2.79
C SER A 88 18.50 -4.82 3.19
N HIS A 89 18.54 -3.53 2.82
CA HIS A 89 19.65 -2.64 3.12
C HIS A 89 19.63 -2.03 4.52
N HIS A 90 18.54 -2.17 5.28
CA HIS A 90 18.46 -1.63 6.64
C HIS A 90 19.40 -2.37 7.61
N ALA A 91 20.10 -1.61 8.46
CA ALA A 91 21.07 -2.14 9.43
C ALA A 91 20.46 -3.21 10.37
N ALA A 92 19.20 -3.03 10.76
CA ALA A 92 18.47 -4.00 11.60
C ALA A 92 18.33 -5.38 10.94
N MET A 93 18.13 -5.45 9.63
CA MET A 93 18.04 -6.70 8.87
C MET A 93 19.41 -7.42 8.80
N ARG A 94 20.50 -6.66 8.69
CA ARG A 94 21.86 -7.21 8.68
C ARG A 94 22.27 -7.75 10.05
N ALA A 95 21.85 -7.08 11.14
CA ALA A 95 22.14 -7.50 12.51
C ALA A 95 21.46 -8.82 12.90
N GLN A 96 20.35 -9.18 12.26
CA GLN A 96 19.63 -10.44 12.49
C GLN A 96 20.07 -11.59 11.57
N GLY A 97 21.27 -11.49 10.98
CA GLY A 97 21.83 -12.58 10.16
C GLY A 97 21.13 -12.80 8.82
N GLY A 98 20.47 -11.76 8.30
CA GLY A 98 19.82 -11.83 6.98
C GLY A 98 18.59 -12.73 6.93
N GLY A 99 17.84 -12.85 8.03
CA GLY A 99 16.61 -13.63 8.19
C GLY A 99 15.97 -14.26 6.92
N SER A 100 14.91 -15.02 7.04
CA SER A 100 14.23 -15.73 5.93
C SER A 100 13.79 -14.84 4.75
N GLY A 101 14.05 -13.53 4.81
CA GLY A 101 13.57 -12.57 3.80
C GLY A 101 12.05 -12.40 3.79
N GLU A 102 11.37 -12.75 4.88
CA GLU A 102 9.92 -12.71 5.03
C GLU A 102 9.49 -11.82 6.20
N THR A 103 9.95 -10.56 6.19
CA THR A 103 9.75 -9.60 7.29
C THR A 103 8.78 -8.48 6.96
N HIS A 104 8.55 -8.22 5.66
CA HIS A 104 7.70 -7.13 5.18
C HIS A 104 6.70 -7.66 4.17
N PHE A 105 5.40 -7.52 4.49
CA PHE A 105 4.32 -7.96 3.62
C PHE A 105 3.33 -6.85 3.31
N ALA A 106 2.79 -6.89 2.09
CA ALA A 106 1.61 -6.11 1.70
C ALA A 106 0.49 -7.08 1.33
N ILE A 107 -0.70 -6.92 1.94
CA ILE A 107 -1.84 -7.79 1.75
C ILE A 107 -3.00 -6.98 1.20
N HIS A 108 -3.53 -7.43 0.06
CA HIS A 108 -4.79 -6.94 -0.48
C HIS A 108 -5.85 -8.03 -0.30
N LEU A 109 -6.91 -7.70 0.40
CA LEU A 109 -7.93 -8.65 0.82
C LEU A 109 -9.32 -8.08 0.57
N VAL A 110 -10.13 -8.81 -0.20
CA VAL A 110 -11.54 -8.50 -0.43
C VAL A 110 -12.39 -9.62 0.14
N SER A 111 -13.24 -9.31 1.09
CA SER A 111 -14.09 -10.30 1.76
C SER A 111 -15.43 -9.72 2.19
N GLU A 112 -16.46 -10.54 2.11
CA GLU A 112 -17.79 -10.29 2.67
C GLU A 112 -17.76 -10.10 4.20
N SER A 113 -16.78 -10.71 4.89
CA SER A 113 -16.61 -10.60 6.34
C SER A 113 -16.35 -9.16 6.81
N PHE A 114 -16.04 -8.25 5.90
CA PHE A 114 -15.82 -6.83 6.17
C PHE A 114 -17.07 -5.96 6.05
N LYS A 115 -18.21 -6.49 5.60
CA LYS A 115 -19.45 -5.74 5.52
C LYS A 115 -19.86 -5.19 6.90
N GLY A 116 -20.29 -3.95 6.91
CA GLY A 116 -20.68 -3.25 8.14
C GLY A 116 -19.55 -2.94 9.12
N LYS A 117 -18.29 -3.22 8.78
CA LYS A 117 -17.14 -2.94 9.64
C LYS A 117 -16.39 -1.69 9.18
N THR A 118 -15.99 -0.86 10.12
CA THR A 118 -15.11 0.29 9.85
C THR A 118 -13.72 -0.18 9.43
N ALA A 119 -12.97 0.67 8.70
CA ALA A 119 -11.60 0.36 8.29
C ALA A 119 -10.71 -0.03 9.48
N ILE A 120 -10.85 0.67 10.61
CA ILE A 120 -10.09 0.35 11.84
C ILE A 120 -10.45 -1.04 12.37
N ALA A 121 -11.73 -1.41 12.38
CA ALA A 121 -12.16 -2.73 12.85
C ALA A 121 -11.59 -3.85 11.95
N ARG A 122 -11.63 -3.67 10.62
CA ARG A 122 -11.04 -4.62 9.66
C ARG A 122 -9.54 -4.82 9.93
N HIS A 123 -8.78 -3.72 10.09
CA HIS A 123 -7.36 -3.79 10.40
C HIS A 123 -7.07 -4.51 11.71
N ARG A 124 -7.85 -4.25 12.77
CA ARG A 124 -7.70 -4.94 14.06
C ARG A 124 -7.94 -6.44 13.94
N MET A 125 -8.93 -6.86 13.14
CA MET A 125 -9.22 -8.28 12.93
C MET A 125 -8.05 -9.00 12.25
N VAL A 126 -7.48 -8.43 11.19
CA VAL A 126 -6.35 -9.02 10.48
C VAL A 126 -5.09 -9.02 11.35
N ASN A 127 -4.80 -7.92 12.04
CA ASN A 127 -3.63 -7.84 12.93
C ASN A 127 -3.74 -8.82 14.11
N ALA A 128 -4.92 -9.01 14.67
CA ALA A 128 -5.13 -10.00 15.74
C ALA A 128 -4.89 -11.43 15.25
N LEU A 129 -5.35 -11.75 14.03
CA LEU A 129 -5.14 -13.06 13.41
C LEU A 129 -3.64 -13.34 13.16
N LEU A 130 -2.89 -12.32 12.71
CA LEU A 130 -1.48 -12.46 12.32
C LEU A 130 -0.50 -12.14 13.46
N LYS A 131 -1.00 -11.91 14.68
CA LYS A 131 -0.14 -11.60 15.85
C LYS A 131 0.97 -12.63 16.06
N PRO A 132 0.75 -13.95 15.95
CA PRO A 132 1.82 -14.94 16.12
C PRO A 132 2.96 -14.79 15.11
N GLU A 133 2.68 -14.33 13.88
CA GLU A 133 3.71 -14.11 12.86
C GLU A 133 4.62 -12.93 13.22
N PHE A 134 4.07 -11.92 13.90
CA PHE A 134 4.87 -10.80 14.43
C PHE A 134 5.74 -11.24 15.61
N ASP A 135 5.16 -12.02 16.53
CA ASP A 135 5.84 -12.36 17.78
C ASP A 135 6.91 -13.46 17.54
N ASP A 136 6.61 -14.49 16.72
CA ASP A 136 7.40 -15.71 16.65
C ASP A 136 8.20 -15.86 15.35
N ARG A 137 7.78 -15.23 14.25
CA ARG A 137 8.35 -15.46 12.91
C ARG A 137 9.10 -14.28 12.30
N GLY A 138 9.23 -13.19 13.05
CA GLY A 138 10.00 -12.03 12.61
C GLY A 138 9.33 -11.13 11.59
N LEU A 139 8.00 -11.20 11.44
CA LEU A 139 7.23 -10.22 10.67
C LEU A 139 7.35 -8.85 11.35
N HIS A 140 7.88 -7.84 10.65
CA HIS A 140 8.11 -6.50 11.22
C HIS A 140 7.21 -5.43 10.64
N ALA A 141 6.77 -5.60 9.40
CA ALA A 141 5.92 -4.62 8.74
C ALA A 141 4.80 -5.31 7.93
N LEU A 142 3.59 -4.78 8.08
CA LEU A 142 2.40 -5.27 7.40
C LEU A 142 1.59 -4.09 6.86
N SER A 143 1.47 -4.02 5.53
CA SER A 143 0.60 -3.07 4.85
C SER A 143 -0.70 -3.78 4.46
N LEU A 144 -1.85 -3.20 4.81
CA LEU A 144 -3.15 -3.81 4.59
C LEU A 144 -4.03 -2.94 3.69
N ARG A 145 -4.62 -3.55 2.66
CA ARG A 145 -5.73 -2.99 1.87
C ARG A 145 -6.92 -3.92 1.99
N LEU A 146 -7.90 -3.53 2.78
CA LEU A 146 -9.04 -4.35 3.18
C LEU A 146 -10.33 -3.73 2.65
N LYS A 147 -11.03 -4.47 1.78
CA LYS A 147 -12.25 -3.98 1.11
C LYS A 147 -13.37 -5.00 1.17
N THR A 148 -14.60 -4.49 1.08
CA THR A 148 -15.76 -5.30 0.74
C THR A 148 -15.83 -5.52 -0.77
N PRO A 149 -16.57 -6.53 -1.25
CA PRO A 149 -16.78 -6.72 -2.69
C PRO A 149 -17.39 -5.48 -3.36
N GLU A 150 -18.33 -4.83 -2.70
CA GLU A 150 -18.99 -3.61 -3.21
C GLU A 150 -18.01 -2.43 -3.34
N GLU A 151 -17.13 -2.26 -2.36
CA GLU A 151 -16.07 -1.23 -2.41
C GLU A 151 -15.06 -1.53 -3.53
N TRP A 152 -14.74 -2.82 -3.73
CA TRP A 152 -13.84 -3.26 -4.78
C TRP A 152 -14.41 -3.03 -6.18
N GLU A 153 -15.68 -3.36 -6.40
CA GLU A 153 -16.38 -3.13 -7.67
C GLU A 153 -16.49 -1.64 -8.02
N LYS A 154 -16.82 -0.78 -7.04
CA LYS A 154 -16.91 0.68 -7.21
C LYS A 154 -15.58 1.31 -7.65
N GLU A 155 -14.46 0.74 -7.26
CA GLU A 155 -13.12 1.19 -7.67
C GLU A 155 -12.69 0.61 -9.03
N GLY A 156 -13.60 -0.06 -9.72
CA GLY A 156 -13.37 -0.58 -11.06
C GLY A 156 -12.90 -2.03 -11.12
N GLY A 157 -12.93 -2.78 -10.00
CA GLY A 157 -12.57 -4.22 -9.97
C GLY A 157 -11.18 -4.54 -10.54
N GLY A 158 -10.42 -3.49 -10.88
CA GLY A 158 -9.20 -3.54 -11.64
C GLY A 158 -7.96 -3.87 -10.82
N GLU A 159 -6.85 -3.99 -11.53
CA GLU A 159 -5.54 -4.33 -10.98
C GLU A 159 -5.06 -3.23 -10.01
N MET A 160 -5.16 -3.49 -8.71
CA MET A 160 -4.48 -2.66 -7.71
C MET A 160 -2.97 -2.86 -7.83
N ARG A 161 -2.30 -1.84 -8.34
CA ARG A 161 -0.85 -1.70 -8.22
C ARG A 161 -0.45 -1.27 -6.82
#